data_37133d966cb1832d5b3a0cac87002a06
#
_entry.id   37133d966cb1832d5b3a0cac87002a06
#
_cell.length_a   1.000
_cell.length_b   1.000
_cell.length_c   1.000
_cell.angle_alpha   90.00
_cell.angle_beta   90.00
_cell.angle_gamma   90.00
#
_symmetry.space_group_name_H-M   'P 1'
#
loop_
_entity.id
_entity.type
_entity.pdbx_description
1 polymer ?
#
loop_
_entity_poly.entity_id
_entity_poly.type
_entity_poly.pdbx_seq_one_letter_code
_entity_poly.pdbx_strand_id
1 'polypeptide(L)'
;MEHELYFDCTLTEYSWSIKTENKIVNQIREHPPAYLSGGKLDIKEEQQSKCIAIHVGIYWGLGVFIIKDHDVVNVMCDSEEIRDLMTQNRKVDDQIINDKIYFINQLTSHRNLKINYKVIKSESNLATELLSTNDKKSASRNSRGFV
;
A
#
# COMPACT_ATOMS: atom_id res chain seq x y z
N MET A 1 -4.28 16.42 11.89
CA MET A 1 -3.86 15.07 12.36
C MET A 1 -2.86 14.47 11.37
N GLU A 2 -1.91 13.74 11.88
CA GLU A 2 -0.86 13.16 11.07
C GLU A 2 -0.87 11.64 11.24
N HIS A 3 -0.73 10.91 10.10
CA HIS A 3 -0.81 9.46 10.08
C HIS A 3 0.43 8.88 9.41
N GLU A 4 0.79 7.66 9.80
CA GLU A 4 1.77 6.85 9.07
C GLU A 4 1.04 5.70 8.42
N LEU A 5 1.15 5.58 7.11
CA LEU A 5 0.56 4.50 6.35
C LEU A 5 1.66 3.52 5.94
N TYR A 6 1.63 2.33 6.51
CA TYR A 6 2.51 1.23 6.12
C TYR A 6 1.75 0.33 5.16
N PHE A 7 2.44 -0.28 4.22
CA PHE A 7 1.80 -1.16 3.24
C PHE A 7 2.78 -2.24 2.80
N ASP A 8 2.23 -3.38 2.43
CA ASP A 8 3.02 -4.46 1.87
C ASP A 8 2.12 -5.33 1.00
N CYS A 9 2.71 -6.28 0.28
CA CYS A 9 1.94 -7.07 -0.66
C CYS A 9 2.66 -8.34 -1.10
N THR A 10 1.87 -9.22 -1.70
CA THR A 10 2.33 -10.27 -2.61
C THR A 10 1.61 -10.03 -3.93
N LEU A 11 1.72 -10.97 -4.87
CA LEU A 11 1.00 -10.85 -6.13
C LEU A 11 -0.51 -11.12 -5.97
N THR A 12 -0.93 -11.74 -4.86
CA THR A 12 -2.33 -12.12 -4.66
C THR A 12 -3.04 -11.34 -3.57
N GLU A 13 -2.29 -10.72 -2.66
CA GLU A 13 -2.89 -10.00 -1.54
C GLU A 13 -2.06 -8.77 -1.19
N TYR A 14 -2.67 -7.87 -0.44
CA TYR A 14 -2.00 -6.66 0.02
C TYR A 14 -2.53 -6.28 1.39
N SER A 15 -1.72 -5.52 2.12
CA SER A 15 -2.03 -5.13 3.48
C SER A 15 -1.67 -3.69 3.72
N TRP A 16 -2.29 -3.09 4.72
CA TRP A 16 -1.86 -1.78 5.20
C TRP A 16 -2.12 -1.66 6.69
N SER A 17 -1.32 -0.78 7.32
CA SER A 17 -1.48 -0.39 8.72
C SER A 17 -1.47 1.13 8.76
N ILE A 18 -2.44 1.71 9.43
CA ILE A 18 -2.47 3.16 9.63
C ILE A 18 -2.23 3.41 11.12
N LYS A 19 -1.14 4.11 11.39
CA LYS A 19 -0.77 4.47 12.75
C LYS A 19 -1.06 5.94 12.95
N THR A 20 -1.87 6.26 13.97
CA THR A 20 -2.21 7.62 14.34
C THR A 20 -1.96 7.73 15.85
N GLU A 21 -0.96 8.52 16.22
CA GLU A 21 -0.53 8.60 17.61
C GLU A 21 -0.16 7.20 18.10
N ASN A 22 -0.85 6.69 19.11
CA ASN A 22 -0.57 5.35 19.66
C ASN A 22 -1.52 4.27 19.14
N LYS A 23 -2.41 4.62 18.21
CA LYS A 23 -3.39 3.68 17.66
C LYS A 23 -2.91 3.15 16.33
N ILE A 24 -3.08 1.84 16.13
CA ILE A 24 -2.73 1.18 14.87
C ILE A 24 -3.95 0.40 14.41
N VAL A 25 -4.35 0.62 13.15
CA VAL A 25 -5.45 -0.11 12.53
C VAL A 25 -4.89 -0.85 11.34
N ASN A 26 -5.19 -2.15 11.27
CA ASN A 26 -4.62 -3.06 10.29
C ASN A 26 -5.70 -3.63 9.39
N GLN A 27 -5.38 -3.81 8.09
CA GLN A 27 -6.26 -4.46 7.13
C GLN A 27 -5.44 -5.32 6.19
N ILE A 28 -6.06 -6.38 5.70
CA ILE A 28 -5.51 -7.22 4.65
C ILE A 28 -6.63 -7.51 3.65
N ARG A 29 -6.27 -7.54 2.36
CA ARG A 29 -7.22 -7.78 1.27
C ARG A 29 -6.60 -8.71 0.24
N GLU A 30 -7.44 -9.51 -0.38
CA GLU A 30 -7.05 -10.26 -1.58
C GLU A 30 -7.41 -9.43 -2.79
N HIS A 31 -6.58 -9.54 -3.84
CA HIS A 31 -6.93 -8.90 -5.11
C HIS A 31 -8.16 -9.58 -5.72
N PRO A 32 -9.08 -8.80 -6.32
CA PRO A 32 -10.21 -9.39 -7.04
C PRO A 32 -9.74 -10.26 -8.20
N PRO A 33 -10.58 -11.22 -8.66
CA PRO A 33 -10.19 -12.11 -9.76
C PRO A 33 -9.67 -11.41 -11.02
N ALA A 34 -10.12 -10.19 -11.28
CA ALA A 34 -9.66 -9.43 -12.45
C ALA A 34 -8.17 -9.13 -12.41
N TYR A 35 -7.57 -9.09 -11.22
CA TYR A 35 -6.15 -8.80 -11.03
C TYR A 35 -5.30 -10.04 -10.82
N LEU A 36 -5.91 -11.22 -10.74
CA LEU A 36 -5.17 -12.46 -10.52
C LEU A 36 -4.80 -13.09 -11.85
N SER A 37 -3.93 -14.10 -11.79
CA SER A 37 -3.48 -14.82 -12.99
C SER A 37 -4.67 -15.28 -13.81
N GLY A 38 -4.67 -14.96 -15.09
CA GLY A 38 -5.79 -15.24 -15.98
C GLY A 38 -6.88 -14.19 -15.99
N GLY A 39 -6.80 -13.19 -15.12
CA GLY A 39 -7.75 -12.09 -15.10
C GLY A 39 -7.40 -11.02 -16.12
N LYS A 40 -8.31 -10.06 -16.28
CA LYS A 40 -8.16 -8.99 -17.28
C LYS A 40 -7.01 -8.03 -16.98
N LEU A 41 -6.78 -7.75 -15.69
CA LEU A 41 -5.78 -6.79 -15.23
C LEU A 41 -4.72 -7.52 -14.42
N ASP A 42 -4.22 -8.60 -14.97
CA ASP A 42 -3.29 -9.51 -14.33
C ASP A 42 -2.11 -8.77 -13.69
N ILE A 43 -1.95 -8.91 -12.38
CA ILE A 43 -0.83 -8.34 -11.66
C ILE A 43 0.38 -9.25 -11.86
N LYS A 44 1.45 -8.68 -12.41
CA LYS A 44 2.67 -9.42 -12.74
C LYS A 44 3.85 -9.03 -11.86
N GLU A 45 3.78 -7.86 -11.22
CA GLU A 45 4.88 -7.34 -10.42
C GLU A 45 4.37 -6.79 -9.11
N GLU A 46 5.19 -6.91 -8.08
CA GLU A 46 4.82 -6.41 -6.76
C GLU A 46 4.59 -4.91 -6.72
N GLN A 47 5.27 -4.16 -7.59
CA GLN A 47 5.05 -2.71 -7.63
C GLN A 47 3.60 -2.35 -7.96
N GLN A 48 2.94 -3.12 -8.82
CA GLN A 48 1.54 -2.92 -9.13
C GLN A 48 0.70 -3.11 -7.87
N SER A 49 0.95 -4.20 -7.15
CA SER A 49 0.23 -4.50 -5.92
C SER A 49 0.49 -3.46 -4.84
N LYS A 50 1.72 -2.95 -4.74
CA LYS A 50 2.06 -1.90 -3.78
C LYS A 50 1.30 -0.62 -4.05
N CYS A 51 1.19 -0.21 -5.31
CA CYS A 51 0.43 0.98 -5.67
C CYS A 51 -1.05 0.83 -5.32
N ILE A 52 -1.59 -0.37 -5.51
CA ILE A 52 -2.96 -0.68 -5.11
C ILE A 52 -3.10 -0.54 -3.59
N ALA A 53 -2.15 -1.08 -2.83
CA ALA A 53 -2.18 -1.02 -1.37
C ALA A 53 -2.18 0.43 -0.87
N ILE A 54 -1.35 1.29 -1.46
CA ILE A 54 -1.32 2.69 -1.08
C ILE A 54 -2.66 3.36 -1.36
N HIS A 55 -3.17 3.18 -2.57
CA HIS A 55 -4.44 3.80 -2.98
C HIS A 55 -5.60 3.34 -2.10
N VAL A 56 -5.75 2.01 -1.95
CA VAL A 56 -6.87 1.46 -1.17
C VAL A 56 -6.71 1.83 0.30
N GLY A 57 -5.49 1.84 0.83
CA GLY A 57 -5.24 2.22 2.22
C GLY A 57 -5.69 3.65 2.51
N ILE A 58 -5.35 4.60 1.65
CA ILE A 58 -5.78 5.98 1.81
C ILE A 58 -7.30 6.09 1.66
N TYR A 59 -7.84 5.47 0.61
CA TYR A 59 -9.27 5.51 0.33
C TYR A 59 -10.07 4.93 1.50
N TRP A 60 -9.65 3.77 2.00
CA TRP A 60 -10.30 3.13 3.14
C TRP A 60 -10.20 3.99 4.40
N GLY A 61 -9.00 4.55 4.67
CA GLY A 61 -8.81 5.40 5.83
C GLY A 61 -9.74 6.62 5.82
N LEU A 62 -9.97 7.18 4.64
CA LEU A 62 -10.94 8.26 4.48
C LEU A 62 -12.36 7.76 4.69
N GLY A 63 -12.68 6.58 4.15
CA GLY A 63 -14.03 6.03 4.23
C GLY A 63 -14.47 5.68 5.65
N VAL A 64 -13.55 5.31 6.51
CA VAL A 64 -13.86 4.98 7.91
C VAL A 64 -13.54 6.13 8.87
N PHE A 65 -13.23 7.31 8.33
CA PHE A 65 -13.02 8.54 9.09
C PHE A 65 -11.78 8.51 10.00
N ILE A 66 -10.81 7.67 9.70
CA ILE A 66 -9.50 7.73 10.36
C ILE A 66 -8.71 8.89 9.77
N ILE A 67 -8.67 8.98 8.45
CA ILE A 67 -8.06 10.10 7.74
C ILE A 67 -9.17 11.08 7.38
N LYS A 68 -8.93 12.35 7.63
CA LYS A 68 -9.91 13.41 7.38
C LYS A 68 -9.31 14.47 6.48
N ASP A 69 -10.17 15.35 5.96
CA ASP A 69 -9.75 16.47 5.14
C ASP A 69 -8.66 17.27 5.88
N HIS A 70 -7.66 17.69 5.13
CA HIS A 70 -6.53 18.48 5.59
C HIS A 70 -5.50 17.71 6.43
N ASP A 71 -5.69 16.41 6.60
CA ASP A 71 -4.72 15.59 7.34
C ASP A 71 -3.43 15.38 6.54
N VAL A 72 -2.38 15.01 7.27
CA VAL A 72 -1.08 14.64 6.70
C VAL A 72 -0.98 13.11 6.74
N VAL A 73 -0.63 12.51 5.61
CA VAL A 73 -0.39 11.07 5.52
C VAL A 73 1.05 10.84 5.09
N ASN A 74 1.83 10.23 5.95
CA ASN A 74 3.19 9.83 5.64
C ASN A 74 3.14 8.39 5.16
N VAL A 75 3.40 8.18 3.87
CA VAL A 75 3.40 6.85 3.26
C VAL A 75 4.79 6.26 3.47
N MET A 76 4.86 5.18 4.22
CA MET A 76 6.12 4.58 4.67
C MET A 76 6.55 3.51 3.67
N CYS A 77 7.51 3.84 2.82
CA CYS A 77 7.96 2.98 1.72
C CYS A 77 9.17 2.19 2.15
N ASP A 78 9.13 0.87 1.97
CA ASP A 78 10.26 0.01 2.36
C ASP A 78 11.30 -0.14 1.25
N SER A 79 11.22 0.66 0.20
CA SER A 79 12.26 0.75 -0.82
C SER A 79 12.27 2.13 -1.43
N GLU A 80 13.47 2.54 -1.88
CA GLU A 80 13.60 3.81 -2.60
C GLU A 80 12.88 3.74 -3.94
N GLU A 81 12.82 2.57 -4.54
CA GLU A 81 12.19 2.39 -5.84
C GLU A 81 10.71 2.77 -5.81
N ILE A 82 9.97 2.30 -4.81
CA ILE A 82 8.55 2.65 -4.72
C ILE A 82 8.37 4.13 -4.35
N ARG A 83 9.23 4.67 -3.46
CA ARG A 83 9.19 6.09 -3.16
C ARG A 83 9.38 6.92 -4.41
N ASP A 84 10.37 6.58 -5.22
CA ASP A 84 10.68 7.33 -6.43
C ASP A 84 9.55 7.21 -7.45
N LEU A 85 8.96 6.04 -7.57
CA LEU A 85 7.81 5.82 -8.46
C LEU A 85 6.65 6.72 -8.08
N MET A 86 6.36 6.83 -6.78
CA MET A 86 5.21 7.62 -6.30
C MET A 86 5.46 9.12 -6.36
N THR A 87 6.71 9.55 -6.28
CA THR A 87 7.04 10.99 -6.28
C THR A 87 7.40 11.52 -7.65
N GLN A 88 7.67 10.65 -8.62
CA GLN A 88 7.92 11.08 -10.00
C GLN A 88 6.62 11.63 -10.57
N ASN A 89 6.71 12.79 -11.22
CA ASN A 89 5.53 13.38 -11.82
C ASN A 89 5.49 13.05 -13.31
N ARG A 90 5.50 11.75 -13.62
CA ARG A 90 5.48 11.29 -15.02
C ARG A 90 4.83 9.91 -15.08
N LYS A 91 4.28 9.61 -16.25
CA LYS A 91 3.68 8.30 -16.51
C LYS A 91 4.76 7.24 -16.71
N VAL A 92 4.45 6.03 -16.30
CA VAL A 92 5.24 4.84 -16.60
C VAL A 92 4.47 3.98 -17.61
N ASP A 93 5.12 2.94 -18.14
CA ASP A 93 4.49 2.05 -19.10
C ASP A 93 3.75 0.93 -18.35
N ASP A 94 2.75 1.31 -17.56
CA ASP A 94 1.96 0.37 -16.76
C ASP A 94 0.66 1.05 -16.38
N GLN A 95 -0.45 0.52 -16.90
CA GLN A 95 -1.75 1.13 -16.70
C GLN A 95 -2.21 1.09 -15.26
N ILE A 96 -1.97 -0.04 -14.57
CA ILE A 96 -2.40 -0.18 -13.16
C ILE A 96 -1.70 0.88 -12.31
N ILE A 97 -0.39 1.00 -12.47
CA ILE A 97 0.40 1.98 -11.70
C ILE A 97 -0.07 3.40 -12.01
N ASN A 98 -0.21 3.73 -13.29
CA ASN A 98 -0.65 5.07 -13.69
C ASN A 98 -2.02 5.40 -13.11
N ASP A 99 -2.96 4.45 -13.17
CA ASP A 99 -4.31 4.65 -12.65
C ASP A 99 -4.31 4.88 -11.14
N LYS A 100 -3.52 4.10 -10.40
CA LYS A 100 -3.50 4.23 -8.95
C LYS A 100 -2.86 5.55 -8.52
N ILE A 101 -1.79 5.95 -9.18
CA ILE A 101 -1.16 7.26 -8.90
C ILE A 101 -2.16 8.38 -9.22
N TYR A 102 -2.88 8.27 -10.33
CA TYR A 102 -3.89 9.25 -10.68
C TYR A 102 -4.97 9.35 -9.59
N PHE A 103 -5.49 8.20 -9.12
CA PHE A 103 -6.53 8.20 -8.09
C PHE A 103 -6.02 8.73 -6.75
N ILE A 104 -4.77 8.43 -6.39
CA ILE A 104 -4.17 8.99 -5.18
C ILE A 104 -4.11 10.51 -5.28
N ASN A 105 -3.69 11.03 -6.43
CA ASN A 105 -3.62 12.48 -6.64
C ASN A 105 -5.01 13.12 -6.60
N GLN A 106 -6.04 12.43 -7.11
CA GLN A 106 -7.41 12.91 -7.03
C GLN A 106 -7.88 13.00 -5.58
N LEU A 107 -7.64 11.97 -4.78
CA LEU A 107 -8.00 11.98 -3.36
C LEU A 107 -7.27 13.10 -2.64
N THR A 108 -5.99 13.27 -2.93
CA THR A 108 -5.16 14.31 -2.31
C THR A 108 -5.75 15.69 -2.58
N SER A 109 -6.09 15.97 -3.84
CA SER A 109 -6.68 17.26 -4.22
C SER A 109 -8.03 17.48 -3.60
N HIS A 110 -8.94 16.51 -3.74
CA HIS A 110 -10.32 16.67 -3.30
C HIS A 110 -10.45 16.79 -1.79
N ARG A 111 -9.56 16.15 -1.05
CA ARG A 111 -9.65 16.12 0.40
C ARG A 111 -8.59 17.01 1.05
N ASN A 112 -7.82 17.73 0.24
CA ASN A 112 -6.76 18.63 0.72
C ASN A 112 -5.78 17.94 1.65
N LEU A 113 -5.41 16.71 1.30
CA LEU A 113 -4.43 15.94 2.08
C LEU A 113 -3.02 16.39 1.74
N LYS A 114 -2.12 16.25 2.69
CA LYS A 114 -0.69 16.36 2.44
C LYS A 114 -0.09 14.96 2.50
N ILE A 115 0.41 14.47 1.37
CA ILE A 115 1.00 13.14 1.28
C ILE A 115 2.51 13.29 1.20
N ASN A 116 3.22 12.64 2.13
CA ASN A 116 4.68 12.54 2.11
C ASN A 116 5.06 11.08 1.91
N TYR A 117 6.11 10.83 1.16
CA TYR A 117 6.62 9.47 0.94
C TYR A 117 7.98 9.37 1.61
N LYS A 118 8.11 8.47 2.58
CA LYS A 118 9.33 8.30 3.38
C LYS A 118 9.87 6.90 3.21
N VAL A 119 11.19 6.77 3.13
CA VAL A 119 11.83 5.46 3.02
C VAL A 119 12.13 4.94 4.41
N ILE A 120 11.74 3.68 4.66
CA ILE A 120 12.01 3.00 5.93
C ILE A 120 12.70 1.67 5.64
N LYS A 121 13.24 1.06 6.68
CA LYS A 121 13.80 -0.29 6.58
C LYS A 121 12.66 -1.30 6.55
N SER A 122 12.89 -2.42 5.84
CA SER A 122 11.89 -3.48 5.75
C SER A 122 11.45 -3.99 7.12
N GLU A 123 12.38 -4.07 8.06
CA GLU A 123 12.09 -4.54 9.42
C GLU A 123 11.12 -3.63 10.17
N SER A 124 11.02 -2.38 9.73
CA SER A 124 10.13 -1.40 10.36
C SER A 124 8.75 -1.36 9.72
N ASN A 125 8.50 -2.18 8.71
CA ASN A 125 7.22 -2.16 7.99
C ASN A 125 6.16 -2.95 8.77
N LEU A 126 5.22 -2.23 9.37
CA LEU A 126 4.19 -2.83 10.21
C LEU A 126 3.19 -3.69 9.43
N ALA A 127 3.10 -3.51 8.12
CA ALA A 127 2.11 -4.21 7.30
C ALA A 127 2.57 -5.60 6.86
N THR A 128 3.88 -5.89 6.94
CA THR A 128 4.43 -7.15 6.43
C THR A 128 3.86 -8.37 7.14
N GLU A 129 3.72 -8.29 8.46
CA GLU A 129 3.26 -9.42 9.25
C GLU A 129 1.78 -9.73 9.03
N LEU A 130 1.04 -8.83 8.42
CA LEU A 130 -0.38 -9.04 8.16
C LEU A 130 -0.62 -9.98 7.00
N LEU A 131 0.37 -10.14 6.10
CA LEU A 131 0.21 -10.99 4.91
C LEU A 131 0.09 -12.44 5.32
N SER A 132 -0.96 -13.12 4.82
CA SER A 132 -1.22 -14.50 5.20
C SER A 132 -0.13 -15.45 4.73
N THR A 133 0.62 -15.08 3.68
CA THR A 133 1.73 -15.88 3.16
C THR A 133 3.04 -15.58 3.85
N ASN A 134 3.04 -14.70 4.84
CA ASN A 134 4.27 -14.29 5.49
C ASN A 134 4.98 -15.46 6.16
N ASP A 135 4.24 -16.38 6.77
CA ASP A 135 4.81 -17.56 7.39
C ASP A 135 5.51 -18.42 6.38
N LYS A 136 4.98 -18.51 5.18
CA LYS A 136 5.57 -19.28 4.10
C LYS A 136 6.78 -18.58 3.51
N LYS A 137 6.72 -17.28 3.43
CA LYS A 137 7.88 -16.51 3.09
C LYS A 137 8.99 -16.81 4.07
N SER A 138 8.61 -16.92 5.34
CA SER A 138 9.60 -17.27 6.34
C SER A 138 10.03 -18.69 6.17
N ALA A 139 9.19 -19.53 5.69
CA ALA A 139 9.62 -20.87 5.39
C ALA A 139 10.54 -20.79 4.21
N SER A 140 10.29 -19.90 3.49
CA SER A 140 11.30 -19.37 2.67
C SER A 140 11.89 -18.30 3.52
N ARG A 141 11.25 -18.13 4.49
CA ARG A 141 11.59 -17.35 5.59
C ARG A 141 10.81 -17.91 6.76
N ASN A 142 9.96 -18.62 6.30
CA ASN A 142 9.33 -19.12 6.70
C ASN A 142 8.88 -19.68 6.99
N SER A 143 8.54 -20.09 7.15
CA SER A 143 7.68 -20.40 7.20
C SER A 143 7.05 -20.39 7.81
N ARG A 144 6.44 -20.23 8.36
CA ARG A 144 5.63 -20.05 8.84
C ARG A 144 4.97 -20.64 8.85
N GLY A 145 4.59 -20.78 8.90
CA GLY A 145 3.98 -21.05 8.79
C GLY A 145 3.33 -21.29 8.48
N PHE A 146 3.05 -21.33 8.36
CA PHE A 146 2.61 -21.35 7.93
C PHE A 146 2.67 -21.82 7.58
N VAL A 147 2.75 -21.98 7.70
CA VAL A 147 2.75 -22.08 7.39
C VAL A 147 2.62 -22.09 7.26
#